data_16685b8ed877d32875c5a0cd89298d89
#
_entry.id   16685b8ed877d32875c5a0cd89298d89
#
_cell.length_a   1.000
_cell.length_b   1.000
_cell.length_c   1.000
_cell.angle_alpha   90.00
_cell.angle_beta   90.00
_cell.angle_gamma   90.00
#
_symmetry.space_group_name_H-M   'P 1'
#
loop_
_entity.id
_entity.type
_entity.pdbx_description
1 polymer ?
#
loop_
_entity_poly.entity_id
_entity_poly.type
_entity_poly.pdbx_seq_one_letter_code
_entity_poly.pdbx_strand_id
1 'polypeptide(L)'
;MLSGKKLSLQNALNKFFRAMGQVLQVPTASAYCQAKQKVKAEVFEHLTRSVSQDFYHLYGMDGEVERWHGHRLLGSDGSYLNLPDTPQLREAFSVHRNQHSGKDSEQVQALGMVVYDLLNDIGLKAAIAPSHSAEKDLLFNHLWSELEAGDVLVLDRNSADYTIIARAVSEQIEVVIRCPRQSFKTVMEFFNSGERERIVSLSMPQSVRTQKYVRENKLPETVRVRLLKFKLESGEEEVLLTTLCDTKKYRRKEFFEVYGWRWRDETYYDRIKNIFELERFSGLSEESVKQDFYGVVFLATLESVLSRETEQEMQAAAAERKTKTVPQVNHAVSYVALVSEVAILLADPRTSIKETLRELKHLFQTNPTRVRKGRREERKKLTHARKLRYHRYTKRVLA
;
A
#
# COMPACT_ATOMS: atom_id res chain seq x y z
N MET A 1 6.97 11.64 -20.29
CA MET A 1 6.58 11.04 -21.59
C MET A 1 5.55 11.91 -22.25
N LEU A 2 5.94 12.70 -23.26
CA LEU A 2 5.08 13.71 -23.86
C LEU A 2 4.23 13.21 -25.04
N SER A 3 4.12 11.93 -25.28
CA SER A 3 3.17 11.42 -26.24
C SER A 3 2.70 10.04 -25.79
N GLY A 4 1.41 9.81 -25.73
CA GLY A 4 0.78 8.54 -25.44
C GLY A 4 1.09 7.41 -26.47
N LYS A 5 2.19 7.52 -27.19
CA LYS A 5 2.71 6.48 -28.06
C LYS A 5 3.56 5.52 -27.26
N LYS A 6 3.19 4.24 -27.25
CA LYS A 6 3.97 3.14 -26.67
C LYS A 6 5.36 3.14 -27.32
N LEU A 7 6.39 3.52 -26.56
CA LEU A 7 7.77 3.39 -27.04
C LEU A 7 8.16 1.91 -26.97
N SER A 8 8.84 1.40 -27.99
CA SER A 8 9.54 0.13 -27.88
C SER A 8 10.64 0.21 -26.83
N LEU A 9 11.05 -0.91 -26.24
CA LEU A 9 12.12 -0.93 -25.24
C LEU A 9 13.39 -0.26 -25.78
N GLN A 10 13.77 -0.52 -27.03
CA GLN A 10 14.93 0.10 -27.66
C GLN A 10 14.81 1.63 -27.73
N ASN A 11 13.61 2.15 -28.06
CA ASN A 11 13.40 3.59 -28.09
C ASN A 11 13.43 4.23 -26.70
N ALA A 12 12.97 3.49 -25.67
CA ALA A 12 13.09 3.95 -24.28
C ALA A 12 14.57 4.02 -23.85
N LEU A 13 15.38 3.00 -24.19
CA LEU A 13 16.81 3.00 -23.95
C LEU A 13 17.51 4.14 -24.69
N ASN A 14 17.23 4.32 -25.99
CA ASN A 14 17.78 5.41 -26.76
C ASN A 14 17.48 6.79 -26.14
N LYS A 15 16.24 6.98 -25.68
CA LYS A 15 15.84 8.23 -25.01
C LYS A 15 16.57 8.43 -23.69
N PHE A 16 16.69 7.40 -22.87
CA PHE A 16 17.37 7.43 -21.59
C PHE A 16 18.86 7.75 -21.76
N PHE A 17 19.59 6.98 -22.58
CA PHE A 17 21.02 7.20 -22.81
C PHE A 17 21.30 8.55 -23.48
N ARG A 18 20.39 9.04 -24.32
CA ARG A 18 20.50 10.41 -24.87
C ARG A 18 20.38 11.47 -23.78
N ALA A 19 19.47 11.31 -22.84
CA ALA A 19 19.32 12.23 -21.70
C ALA A 19 20.58 12.29 -20.84
N MET A 20 21.30 11.15 -20.73
CA MET A 20 22.59 11.06 -20.02
C MET A 20 23.80 11.52 -20.85
N GLY A 21 23.63 12.01 -22.08
CA GLY A 21 24.73 12.36 -22.96
C GLY A 21 25.55 11.17 -23.52
N GLN A 22 25.07 9.93 -23.35
CA GLN A 22 25.78 8.68 -23.70
C GLN A 22 25.23 8.03 -24.97
N VAL A 23 24.99 8.80 -26.01
CA VAL A 23 24.31 8.35 -27.24
C VAL A 23 25.03 7.19 -27.95
N LEU A 24 26.34 7.09 -27.83
CA LEU A 24 27.13 6.05 -28.50
C LEU A 24 27.24 4.73 -27.69
N GLN A 25 26.71 4.70 -26.47
CA GLN A 25 26.81 3.55 -25.56
C GLN A 25 25.46 2.87 -25.28
N VAL A 26 24.49 3.11 -26.14
CA VAL A 26 23.15 2.55 -25.94
C VAL A 26 23.16 1.03 -26.12
N PRO A 27 22.79 0.25 -25.09
CA PRO A 27 22.70 -1.19 -25.21
C PRO A 27 21.51 -1.59 -26.11
N THR A 28 21.59 -2.76 -26.69
CA THR A 28 20.44 -3.35 -27.37
C THR A 28 19.35 -3.74 -26.34
N ALA A 29 18.10 -3.79 -26.78
CA ALA A 29 17.01 -4.28 -25.94
C ALA A 29 17.29 -5.68 -25.37
N SER A 30 17.92 -6.57 -26.15
CA SER A 30 18.32 -7.91 -25.71
C SER A 30 19.37 -7.87 -24.61
N ALA A 31 20.42 -7.07 -24.77
CA ALA A 31 21.46 -6.91 -23.75
C ALA A 31 20.89 -6.34 -22.44
N TYR A 32 19.98 -5.38 -22.53
CA TYR A 32 19.27 -4.84 -21.37
C TYR A 32 18.44 -5.92 -20.66
N CYS A 33 17.66 -6.71 -21.40
CA CYS A 33 16.87 -7.81 -20.82
C CYS A 33 17.75 -8.83 -20.10
N GLN A 34 18.90 -9.22 -20.70
CA GLN A 34 19.87 -10.12 -20.07
C GLN A 34 20.49 -9.51 -18.80
N ALA A 35 20.80 -8.22 -18.81
CA ALA A 35 21.29 -7.53 -17.63
C ALA A 35 20.23 -7.45 -16.52
N LYS A 36 18.96 -7.13 -16.89
CA LYS A 36 17.83 -7.09 -15.95
C LYS A 36 17.62 -8.43 -15.24
N GLN A 37 17.77 -9.55 -15.92
CA GLN A 37 17.64 -10.88 -15.32
C GLN A 37 18.66 -11.18 -14.20
N LYS A 38 19.79 -10.46 -14.16
CA LYS A 38 20.80 -10.61 -13.11
C LYS A 38 20.46 -9.84 -11.83
N VAL A 39 19.56 -8.87 -11.91
CA VAL A 39 19.08 -8.09 -10.76
C VAL A 39 18.01 -8.90 -10.07
N LYS A 40 18.17 -9.15 -8.79
CA LYS A 40 17.16 -9.83 -7.96
C LYS A 40 16.11 -8.85 -7.47
N ALA A 41 14.86 -9.28 -7.41
CA ALA A 41 13.72 -8.45 -6.98
C ALA A 41 13.88 -7.96 -5.54
N GLU A 42 14.54 -8.76 -4.68
CA GLU A 42 14.83 -8.44 -3.28
C GLU A 42 15.64 -7.15 -3.10
N VAL A 43 16.39 -6.72 -4.12
CA VAL A 43 17.12 -5.44 -4.10
C VAL A 43 16.17 -4.27 -3.86
N PHE A 44 15.01 -4.28 -4.53
CA PHE A 44 14.01 -3.21 -4.37
C PHE A 44 13.31 -3.27 -3.01
N GLU A 45 13.13 -4.47 -2.46
CA GLU A 45 12.62 -4.65 -1.10
C GLU A 45 13.60 -4.07 -0.07
N HIS A 46 14.89 -4.36 -0.21
CA HIS A 46 15.94 -3.77 0.64
C HIS A 46 15.99 -2.24 0.51
N LEU A 47 15.89 -1.70 -0.70
CA LEU A 47 15.86 -0.25 -0.92
C LEU A 47 14.63 0.39 -0.26
N THR A 48 13.45 -0.23 -0.35
CA THR A 48 12.26 0.25 0.34
C THR A 48 12.49 0.33 1.85
N ARG A 49 13.05 -0.74 2.42
CA ARG A 49 13.36 -0.82 3.84
C ARG A 49 14.37 0.25 4.27
N SER A 50 15.46 0.44 3.51
CA SER A 50 16.45 1.47 3.80
C SER A 50 15.81 2.86 3.82
N VAL A 51 15.03 3.20 2.78
CA VAL A 51 14.36 4.51 2.71
C VAL A 51 13.39 4.72 3.87
N SER A 52 12.61 3.70 4.25
CA SER A 52 11.68 3.81 5.38
C SER A 52 12.41 3.93 6.72
N GLN A 53 13.49 3.20 6.93
CA GLN A 53 14.33 3.31 8.14
C GLN A 53 14.99 4.68 8.24
N ASP A 54 15.57 5.18 7.15
CA ASP A 54 16.18 6.51 7.08
C ASP A 54 15.14 7.60 7.37
N PHE A 55 13.91 7.44 6.84
CA PHE A 55 12.81 8.34 7.15
C PHE A 55 12.54 8.41 8.66
N TYR A 56 12.33 7.26 9.32
CA TYR A 56 12.06 7.26 10.76
C TYR A 56 13.26 7.74 11.59
N HIS A 57 14.49 7.49 11.14
CA HIS A 57 15.68 7.96 11.82
C HIS A 57 15.82 9.48 11.74
N LEU A 58 15.79 10.03 10.52
CA LEU A 58 16.03 11.45 10.27
C LEU A 58 14.88 12.32 10.78
N TYR A 59 13.65 12.06 10.32
CA TYR A 59 12.49 12.86 10.74
C TYR A 59 12.02 12.56 12.16
N GLY A 60 12.37 11.39 12.71
CA GLY A 60 12.08 11.04 14.10
C GLY A 60 12.89 11.85 15.08
N MET A 61 14.14 12.20 14.75
CA MET A 61 14.99 13.07 15.57
C MET A 61 14.42 14.50 15.69
N ASP A 62 13.82 14.99 14.63
CA ASP A 62 13.23 16.33 14.57
C ASP A 62 11.77 16.37 15.08
N GLY A 63 11.20 15.23 15.47
CA GLY A 63 9.81 15.11 15.92
C GLY A 63 8.77 15.28 14.81
N GLU A 64 9.17 15.14 13.55
CA GLU A 64 8.30 15.33 12.38
C GLU A 64 7.59 14.05 11.92
N VAL A 65 7.91 12.89 12.50
CA VAL A 65 7.16 11.66 12.27
C VAL A 65 5.79 11.73 12.93
N GLU A 66 4.75 11.71 12.13
CA GLU A 66 3.38 11.72 12.64
C GLU A 66 3.08 10.42 13.39
N ARG A 67 2.54 10.55 14.62
CA ARG A 67 2.15 9.43 15.48
C ARG A 67 0.81 9.73 16.15
N TRP A 68 -0.01 8.71 16.29
CA TRP A 68 -1.26 8.80 17.03
C TRP A 68 -1.06 8.28 18.46
N HIS A 69 -1.15 9.16 19.46
CA HIS A 69 -0.84 8.85 20.87
C HIS A 69 0.53 8.19 21.09
N GLY A 70 1.51 8.47 20.22
CA GLY A 70 2.84 7.89 20.25
C GLY A 70 3.00 6.61 19.41
N HIS A 71 1.92 6.09 18.82
CA HIS A 71 1.91 4.90 17.99
C HIS A 71 2.12 5.21 16.51
N ARG A 72 2.81 4.32 15.76
CA ARG A 72 2.65 4.24 14.31
C ARG A 72 1.28 3.62 14.02
N LEU A 73 0.57 4.15 13.04
CA LEU A 73 -0.66 3.54 12.53
C LEU A 73 -0.36 2.85 11.22
N LEU A 74 -0.38 1.54 11.23
CA LEU A 74 -0.02 0.72 10.08
C LEU A 74 -1.26 0.06 9.50
N GLY A 75 -1.44 0.19 8.18
CA GLY A 75 -2.41 -0.55 7.41
C GLY A 75 -1.75 -1.74 6.71
N SER A 76 -2.53 -2.75 6.42
CA SER A 76 -2.13 -3.85 5.54
C SER A 76 -3.36 -4.44 4.89
N ASP A 77 -3.48 -4.25 3.59
CA ASP A 77 -4.59 -4.76 2.77
C ASP A 77 -4.03 -5.48 1.55
N GLY A 78 -4.76 -6.45 1.02
CA GLY A 78 -4.39 -7.18 -0.17
C GLY A 78 -5.01 -6.56 -1.44
N SER A 79 -4.25 -6.55 -2.53
CA SER A 79 -4.76 -6.09 -3.80
C SER A 79 -4.37 -7.04 -4.93
N TYR A 80 -5.38 -7.51 -5.70
CA TYR A 80 -5.13 -8.34 -6.86
C TYR A 80 -4.53 -7.53 -8.00
N LEU A 81 -3.45 -8.05 -8.58
CA LEU A 81 -2.72 -7.48 -9.70
C LEU A 81 -2.97 -8.33 -10.94
N ASN A 82 -3.40 -7.71 -12.03
CA ASN A 82 -3.58 -8.41 -13.30
C ASN A 82 -2.23 -8.56 -13.99
N LEU A 83 -1.87 -9.80 -14.28
CA LEU A 83 -0.60 -10.15 -14.90
C LEU A 83 -0.77 -10.47 -16.40
N PRO A 84 0.32 -10.38 -17.19
CA PRO A 84 0.34 -10.93 -18.54
C PRO A 84 0.01 -12.42 -18.55
N ASP A 85 -0.74 -12.85 -19.55
CA ASP A 85 -1.15 -14.26 -19.66
C ASP A 85 -0.08 -15.08 -20.39
N THR A 86 0.75 -15.77 -19.62
CA THR A 86 1.77 -16.70 -20.13
C THR A 86 1.76 -18.00 -19.32
N PRO A 87 2.19 -19.14 -19.91
CA PRO A 87 2.26 -20.41 -19.18
C PRO A 87 3.07 -20.31 -17.88
N GLN A 88 4.21 -19.62 -17.92
CA GLN A 88 5.07 -19.42 -16.75
C GLN A 88 4.38 -18.64 -15.62
N LEU A 89 3.66 -17.56 -15.96
CA LEU A 89 2.97 -16.76 -14.95
C LEU A 89 1.69 -17.43 -14.45
N ARG A 90 1.03 -18.25 -15.29
CA ARG A 90 -0.09 -19.12 -14.87
C ARG A 90 0.36 -20.13 -13.81
N GLU A 91 1.55 -20.71 -13.97
CA GLU A 91 2.14 -21.63 -13.00
C GLU A 91 2.54 -20.92 -11.69
N ALA A 92 3.22 -19.79 -11.81
CA ALA A 92 3.75 -19.06 -10.65
C ALA A 92 2.67 -18.36 -9.81
N PHE A 93 1.64 -17.76 -10.43
CA PHE A 93 0.68 -16.88 -9.75
C PHE A 93 -0.77 -17.35 -9.76
N SER A 94 -1.07 -18.38 -10.53
CA SER A 94 -2.40 -18.95 -10.68
C SER A 94 -3.36 -18.14 -11.55
N VAL A 95 -4.47 -18.77 -11.87
CA VAL A 95 -5.52 -18.23 -12.75
C VAL A 95 -6.79 -18.02 -11.94
N HIS A 96 -7.30 -16.81 -11.95
CA HIS A 96 -8.61 -16.50 -11.40
C HIS A 96 -9.70 -16.71 -12.46
N ARG A 97 -10.72 -17.52 -12.14
CA ARG A 97 -11.88 -17.76 -13.00
C ARG A 97 -13.06 -16.92 -12.55
N ASN A 98 -13.52 -16.03 -13.40
CA ASN A 98 -14.74 -15.25 -13.12
C ASN A 98 -15.99 -16.07 -13.51
N GLN A 99 -16.72 -16.57 -12.51
CA GLN A 99 -17.96 -17.33 -12.71
C GLN A 99 -19.20 -16.47 -13.02
N HIS A 100 -19.09 -15.14 -12.98
CA HIS A 100 -20.28 -14.25 -12.99
C HIS A 100 -20.64 -13.62 -14.34
N SER A 101 -19.93 -13.91 -15.42
CA SER A 101 -20.17 -13.20 -16.70
C SER A 101 -20.65 -14.07 -17.86
N GLY A 102 -21.06 -15.34 -17.63
CA GLY A 102 -21.53 -16.21 -18.71
C GLY A 102 -20.50 -16.50 -19.82
N LYS A 103 -19.33 -15.94 -19.73
CA LYS A 103 -18.12 -16.25 -20.51
C LYS A 103 -17.03 -16.57 -19.53
N ASP A 104 -16.51 -17.79 -19.58
CA ASP A 104 -15.32 -18.20 -18.82
C ASP A 104 -14.15 -17.28 -19.19
N SER A 105 -13.96 -16.22 -18.44
CA SER A 105 -12.81 -15.35 -18.60
C SER A 105 -11.79 -15.72 -17.53
N GLU A 106 -10.72 -16.36 -17.97
CA GLU A 106 -9.55 -16.62 -17.14
C GLU A 106 -8.64 -15.39 -17.13
N GLN A 107 -8.17 -15.02 -15.94
CA GLN A 107 -7.22 -13.92 -15.76
C GLN A 107 -6.10 -14.39 -14.85
N VAL A 108 -4.86 -14.25 -15.30
CA VAL A 108 -3.69 -14.49 -14.44
C VAL A 108 -3.57 -13.34 -13.47
N GLN A 109 -3.55 -13.65 -12.16
CA GLN A 109 -3.50 -12.64 -11.11
C GLN A 109 -2.51 -13.03 -10.01
N ALA A 110 -1.87 -12.03 -9.44
CA ALA A 110 -1.13 -12.14 -8.18
C ALA A 110 -1.85 -11.38 -7.08
N LEU A 111 -1.63 -11.80 -5.83
CA LEU A 111 -2.01 -11.03 -4.64
C LEU A 111 -0.78 -10.23 -4.18
N GLY A 112 -0.84 -8.92 -4.28
CA GLY A 112 0.15 -7.99 -3.73
C GLY A 112 -0.34 -7.44 -2.39
N MET A 113 0.55 -7.34 -1.41
CA MET A 113 0.24 -6.82 -0.08
C MET A 113 1.39 -5.93 0.42
N VAL A 114 1.06 -4.82 1.10
CA VAL A 114 2.05 -3.87 1.63
C VAL A 114 1.67 -3.53 3.06
N VAL A 115 2.66 -3.48 3.96
CA VAL A 115 2.52 -2.80 5.25
C VAL A 115 2.85 -1.33 5.04
N TYR A 116 1.92 -0.48 5.39
CA TYR A 116 1.90 0.92 5.03
C TYR A 116 1.63 1.81 6.25
N ASP A 117 2.48 2.83 6.47
CA ASP A 117 2.23 3.83 7.50
C ASP A 117 1.15 4.81 7.03
N LEU A 118 -0.01 4.72 7.67
CA LEU A 118 -1.20 5.47 7.32
C LEU A 118 -1.07 6.98 7.59
N LEU A 119 -0.22 7.40 8.51
CA LEU A 119 -0.02 8.80 8.85
C LEU A 119 1.05 9.45 7.98
N ASN A 120 2.13 8.72 7.73
CA ASN A 120 3.30 9.25 7.04
C ASN A 120 3.36 8.92 5.54
N ASP A 121 2.42 8.16 5.00
CA ASP A 121 2.36 7.78 3.58
C ASP A 121 3.57 6.93 3.13
N ILE A 122 4.09 6.06 4.01
CA ILE A 122 5.32 5.29 3.80
C ILE A 122 5.02 3.79 3.69
N GLY A 123 5.42 3.18 2.58
CA GLY A 123 5.46 1.71 2.46
C GLY A 123 6.67 1.15 3.22
N LEU A 124 6.43 0.22 4.14
CA LEU A 124 7.49 -0.39 4.96
C LEU A 124 8.03 -1.66 4.31
N LYS A 125 7.14 -2.55 3.93
CA LYS A 125 7.46 -3.83 3.31
C LYS A 125 6.31 -4.30 2.44
N ALA A 126 6.65 -5.01 1.38
CA ALA A 126 5.68 -5.58 0.45
C ALA A 126 5.88 -7.08 0.30
N ALA A 127 4.83 -7.78 -0.12
CA ALA A 127 4.87 -9.17 -0.52
C ALA A 127 3.97 -9.41 -1.73
N ILE A 128 4.36 -10.31 -2.62
CA ILE A 128 3.56 -10.74 -3.75
C ILE A 128 3.50 -12.27 -3.79
N ALA A 129 2.31 -12.82 -3.99
CA ALA A 129 2.06 -14.25 -3.96
C ALA A 129 1.01 -14.66 -5.00
N PRO A 130 0.80 -15.98 -5.21
CA PRO A 130 -0.29 -16.48 -6.02
C PRO A 130 -1.66 -15.94 -5.55
N SER A 131 -2.56 -15.70 -6.51
CA SER A 131 -3.88 -15.08 -6.23
C SER A 131 -4.78 -15.89 -5.29
N HIS A 132 -4.52 -17.18 -5.10
CA HIS A 132 -5.24 -18.04 -4.15
C HIS A 132 -4.66 -18.01 -2.73
N SER A 133 -3.57 -17.29 -2.50
CA SER A 133 -2.96 -17.15 -1.18
C SER A 133 -3.87 -16.35 -0.25
N ALA A 134 -3.88 -16.71 1.03
CA ALA A 134 -4.62 -15.95 2.01
C ALA A 134 -3.82 -14.71 2.47
N GLU A 135 -4.47 -13.55 2.55
CA GLU A 135 -3.86 -12.31 3.04
C GLU A 135 -3.22 -12.49 4.43
N LYS A 136 -3.88 -13.26 5.30
CA LYS A 136 -3.34 -13.59 6.62
C LYS A 136 -2.00 -14.33 6.54
N ASP A 137 -1.86 -15.26 5.60
CA ASP A 137 -0.62 -16.04 5.46
C ASP A 137 0.51 -15.13 4.92
N LEU A 138 0.22 -14.21 4.01
CA LEU A 138 1.17 -13.19 3.57
C LEU A 138 1.57 -12.27 4.73
N LEU A 139 0.60 -11.79 5.50
CA LEU A 139 0.86 -10.95 6.67
C LEU A 139 1.80 -11.66 7.64
N PHE A 140 1.49 -12.91 8.01
CA PHE A 140 2.25 -13.65 9.02
C PHE A 140 3.64 -14.08 8.57
N ASN A 141 3.78 -14.54 7.33
CA ASN A 141 5.01 -15.16 6.85
C ASN A 141 5.99 -14.15 6.24
N HIS A 142 5.50 -13.02 5.74
CA HIS A 142 6.34 -12.09 4.98
C HIS A 142 6.37 -10.68 5.56
N LEU A 143 5.26 -10.19 6.12
CA LEU A 143 5.12 -8.78 6.47
C LEU A 143 5.21 -8.51 7.97
N TRP A 144 4.89 -9.49 8.80
CA TRP A 144 4.79 -9.34 10.26
C TRP A 144 6.09 -8.85 10.92
N SER A 145 7.24 -9.19 10.35
CA SER A 145 8.55 -8.78 10.86
C SER A 145 8.83 -7.27 10.81
N GLU A 146 7.99 -6.50 10.13
CA GLU A 146 8.11 -5.03 10.09
C GLU A 146 7.29 -4.33 11.18
N LEU A 147 6.46 -5.10 11.89
CA LEU A 147 5.69 -4.58 13.03
C LEU A 147 6.56 -4.58 14.28
N GLU A 148 6.42 -3.54 15.07
CA GLU A 148 7.16 -3.33 16.32
C GLU A 148 6.21 -3.22 17.49
N ALA A 149 6.71 -3.54 18.70
CA ALA A 149 5.94 -3.33 19.92
C ALA A 149 5.49 -1.87 20.04
N GLY A 150 4.21 -1.66 20.29
CA GLY A 150 3.60 -0.34 20.35
C GLY A 150 2.99 0.16 19.04
N ASP A 151 3.14 -0.55 17.92
CA ASP A 151 2.39 -0.23 16.69
C ASP A 151 0.89 -0.49 16.87
N VAL A 152 0.08 0.19 16.09
CA VAL A 152 -1.35 -0.06 15.94
C VAL A 152 -1.63 -0.51 14.52
N LEU A 153 -2.02 -1.78 14.35
CA LEU A 153 -2.37 -2.36 13.07
C LEU A 153 -3.87 -2.15 12.80
N VAL A 154 -4.18 -1.37 11.77
CA VAL A 154 -5.56 -1.02 11.38
C VAL A 154 -5.97 -1.89 10.19
N LEU A 155 -6.95 -2.77 10.40
CA LEU A 155 -7.32 -3.81 9.46
C LEU A 155 -8.79 -3.74 9.06
N ASP A 156 -9.08 -4.25 7.87
CA ASP A 156 -10.43 -4.36 7.34
C ASP A 156 -11.22 -5.52 7.97
N ARG A 157 -12.48 -5.67 7.56
CA ARG A 157 -13.40 -6.70 8.06
C ARG A 157 -12.99 -8.14 7.71
N ASN A 158 -12.19 -8.35 6.65
CA ASN A 158 -11.76 -9.68 6.24
C ASN A 158 -10.65 -10.21 7.17
N SER A 159 -9.98 -9.31 7.86
CA SER A 159 -8.92 -9.59 8.81
C SER A 159 -9.42 -9.81 10.25
N ALA A 160 -10.73 -9.90 10.48
CA ALA A 160 -11.31 -10.17 11.81
C ALA A 160 -11.08 -11.65 12.22
N ASP A 161 -9.82 -12.01 12.49
CA ASP A 161 -9.35 -13.35 12.84
C ASP A 161 -8.70 -13.36 14.23
N TYR A 162 -9.07 -14.33 15.06
CA TYR A 162 -8.55 -14.46 16.42
C TYR A 162 -7.03 -14.60 16.47
N THR A 163 -6.44 -15.33 15.53
CA THR A 163 -4.98 -15.58 15.51
C THR A 163 -4.19 -14.29 15.26
N ILE A 164 -4.74 -13.35 14.48
CA ILE A 164 -4.13 -12.02 14.29
C ILE A 164 -4.15 -11.24 15.61
N ILE A 165 -5.31 -11.20 16.28
CA ILE A 165 -5.46 -10.48 17.56
C ILE A 165 -4.56 -11.08 18.65
N ALA A 166 -4.57 -12.40 18.79
CA ALA A 166 -3.78 -13.10 19.80
C ALA A 166 -2.26 -12.94 19.58
N ARG A 167 -1.81 -13.00 18.33
CA ARG A 167 -0.40 -12.78 17.98
C ARG A 167 0.01 -11.33 18.23
N ALA A 168 -0.81 -10.38 17.81
CA ALA A 168 -0.54 -8.97 18.05
C ALA A 168 -0.37 -8.68 19.54
N VAL A 169 -1.29 -9.14 20.38
CA VAL A 169 -1.19 -8.97 21.85
C VAL A 169 0.06 -9.63 22.43
N SER A 170 0.43 -10.83 21.96
CA SER A 170 1.63 -11.51 22.48
C SER A 170 2.93 -10.78 22.12
N GLU A 171 2.93 -10.00 21.03
CA GLU A 171 4.07 -9.22 20.56
C GLU A 171 3.93 -7.71 20.89
N GLN A 172 2.98 -7.36 21.78
CA GLN A 172 2.72 -5.97 22.22
C GLN A 172 2.35 -5.02 21.07
N ILE A 173 1.73 -5.56 20.03
CA ILE A 173 1.16 -4.81 18.92
C ILE A 173 -0.33 -4.62 19.20
N GLU A 174 -0.82 -3.41 19.00
CA GLU A 174 -2.22 -3.10 19.14
C GLU A 174 -2.97 -3.28 17.83
N VAL A 175 -4.27 -3.53 17.88
CA VAL A 175 -5.09 -3.68 16.68
C VAL A 175 -6.34 -2.80 16.73
N VAL A 176 -6.76 -2.34 15.55
CA VAL A 176 -8.07 -1.75 15.29
C VAL A 176 -8.66 -2.45 14.08
N ILE A 177 -9.66 -3.29 14.29
CA ILE A 177 -10.25 -4.14 13.23
C ILE A 177 -11.75 -3.88 13.12
N ARG A 178 -12.25 -3.66 11.91
CA ARG A 178 -13.70 -3.68 11.66
C ARG A 178 -14.20 -5.12 11.72
N CYS A 179 -15.19 -5.37 12.57
CA CYS A 179 -15.74 -6.70 12.75
C CYS A 179 -17.07 -6.87 12.01
N PRO A 180 -17.20 -7.88 11.12
CA PRO A 180 -18.50 -8.34 10.68
C PRO A 180 -19.36 -8.81 11.87
N ARG A 181 -20.67 -8.66 11.78
CA ARG A 181 -21.60 -9.05 12.86
C ARG A 181 -21.40 -10.50 13.34
N GLN A 182 -21.02 -11.40 12.44
CA GLN A 182 -20.84 -12.83 12.72
C GLN A 182 -19.40 -13.26 12.95
N SER A 183 -18.45 -12.32 13.08
CA SER A 183 -17.03 -12.65 13.26
C SER A 183 -16.77 -13.42 14.55
N PHE A 184 -17.34 -12.98 15.66
CA PHE A 184 -17.24 -13.60 16.98
C PHE A 184 -18.60 -13.55 17.70
N LYS A 185 -18.88 -14.57 18.55
CA LYS A 185 -20.12 -14.59 19.35
C LYS A 185 -20.27 -13.31 20.19
N THR A 186 -19.19 -12.90 20.86
CA THR A 186 -19.16 -11.68 21.68
C THR A 186 -19.45 -10.41 20.86
N VAL A 187 -18.97 -10.33 19.61
CA VAL A 187 -19.25 -9.22 18.70
C VAL A 187 -20.72 -9.21 18.30
N MET A 188 -21.30 -10.38 18.01
CA MET A 188 -22.72 -10.52 17.67
C MET A 188 -23.61 -10.09 18.85
N GLU A 189 -23.28 -10.51 20.07
CA GLU A 189 -23.99 -10.09 21.30
C GLU A 189 -23.93 -8.58 21.50
N PHE A 190 -22.75 -7.99 21.25
CA PHE A 190 -22.56 -6.53 21.34
C PHE A 190 -23.34 -5.77 20.26
N PHE A 191 -23.43 -6.27 19.03
CA PHE A 191 -24.28 -5.68 17.98
C PHE A 191 -25.74 -5.61 18.41
N ASN A 192 -26.23 -6.64 19.10
CA ASN A 192 -27.61 -6.73 19.54
C ASN A 192 -27.91 -5.95 20.85
N SER A 193 -26.84 -5.48 21.52
CA SER A 193 -26.98 -4.66 22.72
C SER A 193 -27.22 -3.18 22.36
N GLY A 194 -27.82 -2.43 23.24
CA GLY A 194 -27.97 -0.96 23.12
C GLY A 194 -26.68 -0.19 23.41
N GLU A 195 -25.59 -0.88 23.73
CA GLU A 195 -24.35 -0.26 24.14
C GLU A 195 -23.56 0.28 22.95
N ARG A 196 -22.82 1.36 23.21
CA ARG A 196 -21.93 1.97 22.22
C ARG A 196 -20.46 1.58 22.40
N GLU A 197 -20.15 1.02 23.58
CA GLU A 197 -18.80 0.65 23.98
C GLU A 197 -18.86 -0.43 25.05
N ARG A 198 -17.97 -1.43 24.98
CA ARG A 198 -17.86 -2.50 25.96
C ARG A 198 -16.44 -3.07 25.94
N ILE A 199 -15.84 -3.29 27.10
CA ILE A 199 -14.61 -4.07 27.23
C ILE A 199 -15.00 -5.50 27.60
N VAL A 200 -14.47 -6.47 26.86
CA VAL A 200 -14.80 -7.90 27.00
C VAL A 200 -13.56 -8.78 26.92
N SER A 201 -13.71 -9.99 27.41
CA SER A 201 -12.73 -11.06 27.17
C SER A 201 -13.16 -11.84 25.92
N LEU A 202 -12.37 -11.80 24.87
CA LEU A 202 -12.57 -12.54 23.64
C LEU A 202 -11.87 -13.90 23.79
N SER A 203 -12.63 -14.98 23.80
CA SER A 203 -12.09 -16.33 23.88
C SER A 203 -11.78 -16.90 22.51
N MET A 204 -10.78 -17.76 22.46
CA MET A 204 -10.39 -18.49 21.26
C MET A 204 -11.58 -19.26 20.66
N PRO A 205 -11.87 -19.12 19.37
CA PRO A 205 -12.89 -19.91 18.69
C PRO A 205 -12.64 -21.41 18.73
N GLN A 206 -13.73 -22.21 18.70
CA GLN A 206 -13.65 -23.68 18.74
C GLN A 206 -13.16 -24.33 17.42
N SER A 207 -12.71 -23.54 16.46
CA SER A 207 -12.12 -24.03 15.22
C SER A 207 -10.83 -24.81 15.48
N VAL A 208 -10.76 -26.06 15.00
CA VAL A 208 -9.57 -26.92 15.13
C VAL A 208 -8.30 -26.23 14.60
N ARG A 209 -8.42 -25.54 13.46
CA ARG A 209 -7.30 -24.79 12.85
C ARG A 209 -6.81 -23.67 13.77
N THR A 210 -7.72 -22.90 14.35
CA THR A 210 -7.39 -21.79 15.26
C THR A 210 -6.74 -22.32 16.53
N GLN A 211 -7.32 -23.35 17.16
CA GLN A 211 -6.80 -23.96 18.37
C GLN A 211 -5.38 -24.52 18.16
N LYS A 212 -5.18 -25.24 17.05
CA LYS A 212 -3.86 -25.76 16.68
C LYS A 212 -2.84 -24.63 16.58
N TYR A 213 -3.13 -23.59 15.81
CA TYR A 213 -2.24 -22.45 15.62
C TYR A 213 -1.90 -21.74 16.94
N VAL A 214 -2.93 -21.46 17.76
CA VAL A 214 -2.76 -20.78 19.06
C VAL A 214 -1.85 -21.59 20.00
N ARG A 215 -2.05 -22.91 20.08
CA ARG A 215 -1.24 -23.79 20.95
C ARG A 215 0.19 -23.95 20.44
N GLU A 216 0.38 -24.17 19.13
CA GLU A 216 1.71 -24.33 18.52
C GLU A 216 2.55 -23.07 18.68
N ASN A 217 1.94 -21.88 18.61
CA ASN A 217 2.63 -20.62 18.76
C ASN A 217 2.56 -20.03 20.19
N LYS A 218 2.03 -20.78 21.16
CA LYS A 218 1.92 -20.39 22.57
C LYS A 218 1.21 -19.05 22.77
N LEU A 219 0.20 -18.78 21.96
CA LEU A 219 -0.58 -17.55 22.01
C LEU A 219 -1.65 -17.61 23.11
N PRO A 220 -2.15 -16.47 23.62
CA PRO A 220 -3.18 -16.43 24.63
C PRO A 220 -4.50 -17.05 24.10
N GLU A 221 -5.16 -17.87 24.93
CA GLU A 221 -6.48 -18.45 24.62
C GLU A 221 -7.64 -17.48 24.90
N THR A 222 -7.36 -16.39 25.60
CA THR A 222 -8.30 -15.30 25.87
C THR A 222 -7.58 -13.96 25.78
N VAL A 223 -8.18 -13.02 25.10
CA VAL A 223 -7.63 -11.68 24.89
C VAL A 223 -8.65 -10.64 25.37
N ARG A 224 -8.20 -9.64 26.13
CA ARG A 224 -9.01 -8.51 26.52
C ARG A 224 -9.10 -7.53 25.36
N VAL A 225 -10.34 -7.24 24.91
CA VAL A 225 -10.59 -6.34 23.79
C VAL A 225 -11.69 -5.34 24.14
N ARG A 226 -11.72 -4.25 23.42
CA ARG A 226 -12.73 -3.19 23.51
C ARG A 226 -13.51 -3.15 22.21
N LEU A 227 -14.83 -3.24 22.30
CA LEU A 227 -15.76 -3.14 21.19
C LEU A 227 -16.38 -1.75 21.15
N LEU A 228 -16.38 -1.14 19.99
CA LEU A 228 -16.83 0.23 19.76
C LEU A 228 -17.86 0.24 18.63
N LYS A 229 -19.07 0.72 18.90
CA LYS A 229 -20.14 0.80 17.90
C LYS A 229 -20.26 2.23 17.38
N PHE A 230 -20.32 2.36 16.06
CA PHE A 230 -20.54 3.61 15.34
C PHE A 230 -21.72 3.49 14.40
N LYS A 231 -22.49 4.57 14.29
CA LYS A 231 -23.56 4.67 13.29
C LYS A 231 -23.07 5.55 12.15
N LEU A 232 -23.05 4.99 10.94
CA LEU A 232 -22.68 5.70 9.74
C LEU A 232 -23.80 6.65 9.28
N GLU A 233 -23.46 7.59 8.41
CA GLU A 233 -24.45 8.48 7.78
C GLU A 233 -25.50 7.71 6.96
N SER A 234 -25.13 6.53 6.42
CA SER A 234 -26.04 5.59 5.75
C SER A 234 -27.08 4.96 6.67
N GLY A 235 -26.95 5.11 7.99
CA GLY A 235 -27.76 4.44 9.00
C GLY A 235 -27.24 3.06 9.41
N GLU A 236 -26.25 2.50 8.70
CA GLU A 236 -25.60 1.24 9.07
C GLU A 236 -24.80 1.37 10.36
N GLU A 237 -24.77 0.29 11.14
CA GLU A 237 -23.92 0.18 12.32
C GLU A 237 -22.63 -0.56 12.00
N GLU A 238 -21.50 0.02 12.41
CA GLU A 238 -20.19 -0.60 12.37
C GLU A 238 -19.69 -0.90 13.77
N VAL A 239 -19.02 -2.03 13.95
CA VAL A 239 -18.30 -2.36 15.17
C VAL A 239 -16.81 -2.47 14.88
N LEU A 240 -16.04 -1.71 15.63
CA LEU A 240 -14.59 -1.83 15.70
C LEU A 240 -14.21 -2.62 16.95
N LEU A 241 -13.26 -3.54 16.79
CA LEU A 241 -12.58 -4.24 17.87
C LEU A 241 -11.19 -3.67 18.00
N THR A 242 -10.77 -3.37 19.23
CA THR A 242 -9.40 -2.92 19.50
C THR A 242 -8.88 -3.53 20.80
N THR A 243 -7.57 -3.69 20.88
CA THR A 243 -6.84 -4.08 22.09
C THR A 243 -6.52 -2.89 23.00
N LEU A 244 -6.69 -1.65 22.51
CA LEU A 244 -6.50 -0.40 23.27
C LEU A 244 -7.65 -0.18 24.27
N CYS A 245 -7.53 -0.77 25.45
CA CYS A 245 -8.60 -0.81 26.45
C CYS A 245 -8.60 0.38 27.45
N ASP A 246 -7.59 1.27 27.43
CA ASP A 246 -7.60 2.47 28.27
C ASP A 246 -8.54 3.52 27.70
N THR A 247 -9.74 3.62 28.26
CA THR A 247 -10.79 4.55 27.82
C THR A 247 -10.49 6.01 28.12
N LYS A 248 -9.59 6.29 29.05
CA LYS A 248 -9.16 7.66 29.40
C LYS A 248 -8.13 8.18 28.39
N LYS A 249 -7.16 7.33 28.03
CA LYS A 249 -6.12 7.66 27.04
C LYS A 249 -6.70 7.67 25.62
N TYR A 250 -7.49 6.67 25.25
CA TYR A 250 -8.03 6.49 23.88
C TYR A 250 -9.54 6.69 23.88
N ARG A 251 -10.01 7.87 23.50
CA ARG A 251 -11.44 8.19 23.52
C ARG A 251 -12.16 7.51 22.35
N ARG A 252 -13.34 6.95 22.59
CA ARG A 252 -14.14 6.23 21.58
C ARG A 252 -14.27 6.97 20.25
N LYS A 253 -14.53 8.28 20.27
CA LYS A 253 -14.73 9.09 19.07
C LYS A 253 -13.52 9.12 18.14
N GLU A 254 -12.31 8.99 18.67
CA GLU A 254 -11.06 9.02 17.89
C GLU A 254 -10.91 7.79 16.99
N PHE A 255 -11.45 6.64 17.41
CA PHE A 255 -11.37 5.41 16.62
C PHE A 255 -12.14 5.47 15.30
N PHE A 256 -13.14 6.33 15.19
CA PHE A 256 -13.82 6.55 13.92
C PHE A 256 -12.88 7.19 12.89
N GLU A 257 -12.06 8.14 13.33
CA GLU A 257 -11.04 8.77 12.50
C GLU A 257 -9.88 7.81 12.21
N VAL A 258 -9.37 7.12 13.25
CA VAL A 258 -8.31 6.10 13.10
C VAL A 258 -8.70 5.06 12.05
N TYR A 259 -9.92 4.53 12.14
CA TYR A 259 -10.39 3.56 11.14
C TYR A 259 -10.62 4.22 9.78
N GLY A 260 -10.99 5.48 9.75
CA GLY A 260 -11.10 6.27 8.51
C GLY A 260 -9.78 6.35 7.74
N TRP A 261 -8.63 6.41 8.41
CA TRP A 261 -7.33 6.42 7.77
C TRP A 261 -6.98 5.12 7.04
N ARG A 262 -7.59 3.99 7.37
CA ARG A 262 -7.47 2.75 6.58
C ARG A 262 -7.74 2.95 5.08
N TRP A 263 -8.61 3.91 4.71
CA TRP A 263 -8.86 4.25 3.31
C TRP A 263 -7.63 4.76 2.57
N ARG A 264 -6.57 5.14 3.29
CA ARG A 264 -5.28 5.52 2.69
C ARG A 264 -4.60 4.32 2.02
N ASP A 265 -4.78 3.09 2.51
CA ASP A 265 -4.33 1.87 1.81
C ASP A 265 -4.99 1.74 0.43
N GLU A 266 -6.32 1.94 0.35
CA GLU A 266 -7.02 1.89 -0.93
C GLU A 266 -6.53 3.01 -1.88
N THR A 267 -6.28 4.20 -1.35
CA THR A 267 -5.72 5.33 -2.11
C THR A 267 -4.28 5.04 -2.55
N TYR A 268 -3.48 4.39 -1.70
CA TYR A 268 -2.14 3.94 -2.04
C TYR A 268 -2.15 2.95 -3.20
N TYR A 269 -3.02 1.92 -3.15
CA TYR A 269 -3.15 0.98 -4.27
C TYR A 269 -3.68 1.62 -5.54
N ASP A 270 -4.61 2.58 -5.44
CA ASP A 270 -5.07 3.36 -6.59
C ASP A 270 -3.90 4.15 -7.22
N ARG A 271 -3.05 4.78 -6.39
CA ARG A 271 -1.84 5.50 -6.83
C ARG A 271 -0.88 4.58 -7.56
N ILE A 272 -0.46 3.46 -6.95
CA ILE A 272 0.53 2.57 -7.57
C ILE A 272 0.00 1.83 -8.81
N LYS A 273 -1.29 1.51 -8.88
CA LYS A 273 -1.91 0.86 -10.04
C LYS A 273 -2.17 1.81 -11.20
N ASN A 274 -2.75 2.98 -10.91
CA ASN A 274 -3.27 3.87 -11.93
C ASN A 274 -2.31 5.01 -12.30
N ILE A 275 -1.55 5.54 -11.35
CA ILE A 275 -0.60 6.62 -11.59
C ILE A 275 0.78 6.04 -11.93
N PHE A 276 1.27 5.09 -11.13
CA PHE A 276 2.58 4.45 -11.34
C PHE A 276 2.50 3.28 -12.31
N GLU A 277 1.29 2.98 -12.80
CA GLU A 277 1.02 1.99 -13.85
C GLU A 277 1.58 0.59 -13.52
N LEU A 278 1.50 0.17 -12.24
CA LEU A 278 2.07 -1.10 -11.77
C LEU A 278 1.68 -2.30 -12.64
N GLU A 279 0.44 -2.39 -13.11
CA GLU A 279 -0.03 -3.49 -13.95
C GLU A 279 0.52 -3.48 -15.40
N ARG A 280 1.40 -2.51 -15.71
CA ARG A 280 2.17 -2.48 -16.97
C ARG A 280 3.52 -3.16 -16.81
N PHE A 281 3.49 -4.44 -16.52
CA PHE A 281 4.69 -5.23 -16.30
C PHE A 281 5.66 -5.18 -17.49
N SER A 282 6.96 -5.04 -17.18
CA SER A 282 8.03 -4.88 -18.15
C SER A 282 8.55 -6.21 -18.69
N GLY A 283 8.16 -7.34 -18.07
CA GLY A 283 8.59 -8.68 -18.47
C GLY A 283 7.51 -9.73 -18.23
N LEU A 284 7.78 -10.95 -18.68
CA LEU A 284 6.86 -12.09 -18.68
C LEU A 284 7.28 -13.21 -17.72
N SER A 285 8.36 -13.01 -16.95
CA SER A 285 8.83 -13.99 -15.95
C SER A 285 8.34 -13.58 -14.55
N GLU A 286 8.28 -14.56 -13.65
CA GLU A 286 7.98 -14.33 -12.23
C GLU A 286 8.89 -13.26 -11.62
N GLU A 287 10.20 -13.39 -11.85
CA GLU A 287 11.20 -12.45 -11.36
C GLU A 287 10.97 -11.02 -11.89
N SER A 288 10.60 -10.87 -13.18
CA SER A 288 10.30 -9.54 -13.73
C SER A 288 9.05 -8.92 -13.11
N VAL A 289 8.03 -9.73 -12.81
CA VAL A 289 6.81 -9.27 -12.12
C VAL A 289 7.16 -8.80 -10.71
N LYS A 290 7.96 -9.57 -9.97
CA LYS A 290 8.45 -9.20 -8.64
C LYS A 290 9.29 -7.93 -8.67
N GLN A 291 10.22 -7.81 -9.62
CA GLN A 291 11.04 -6.60 -9.80
C GLN A 291 10.17 -5.35 -10.03
N ASP A 292 9.17 -5.45 -10.91
CA ASP A 292 8.29 -4.33 -11.22
C ASP A 292 7.39 -3.97 -10.00
N PHE A 293 6.90 -4.98 -9.26
CA PHE A 293 6.09 -4.76 -8.06
C PHE A 293 6.89 -4.07 -6.94
N TYR A 294 8.02 -4.64 -6.53
CA TYR A 294 8.86 -4.08 -5.49
C TYR A 294 9.50 -2.75 -5.91
N GLY A 295 9.84 -2.61 -7.19
CA GLY A 295 10.37 -1.36 -7.73
C GLY A 295 9.37 -0.21 -7.67
N VAL A 296 8.09 -0.48 -7.92
CA VAL A 296 7.02 0.53 -7.80
C VAL A 296 6.76 0.87 -6.34
N VAL A 297 6.76 -0.11 -5.43
CA VAL A 297 6.63 0.15 -3.98
C VAL A 297 7.80 1.01 -3.47
N PHE A 298 9.04 0.69 -3.87
CA PHE A 298 10.22 1.50 -3.56
C PHE A 298 10.07 2.94 -4.05
N LEU A 299 9.71 3.13 -5.32
CA LEU A 299 9.54 4.47 -5.90
C LEU A 299 8.40 5.25 -5.23
N ALA A 300 7.30 4.58 -4.86
CA ALA A 300 6.21 5.21 -4.13
C ALA A 300 6.63 5.68 -2.73
N THR A 301 7.41 4.86 -2.02
CA THR A 301 7.97 5.22 -0.71
C THR A 301 8.96 6.37 -0.82
N LEU A 302 9.88 6.31 -1.78
CA LEU A 302 10.85 7.38 -2.03
C LEU A 302 10.15 8.70 -2.43
N GLU A 303 9.12 8.63 -3.26
CA GLU A 303 8.32 9.78 -3.66
C GLU A 303 7.64 10.43 -2.46
N SER A 304 7.05 9.65 -1.56
CA SER A 304 6.43 10.16 -0.35
C SER A 304 7.42 10.89 0.57
N VAL A 305 8.63 10.35 0.73
CA VAL A 305 9.70 10.99 1.52
C VAL A 305 10.14 12.31 0.89
N LEU A 306 10.44 12.30 -0.42
CA LEU A 306 10.97 13.49 -1.11
C LEU A 306 9.94 14.60 -1.31
N SER A 307 8.67 14.25 -1.37
CA SER A 307 7.58 15.22 -1.57
C SER A 307 7.08 15.85 -0.26
N ARG A 308 7.34 15.22 0.88
CA ARG A 308 6.77 15.58 2.19
C ARG A 308 6.99 17.05 2.58
N GLU A 309 8.25 17.49 2.63
CA GLU A 309 8.59 18.87 3.00
C GLU A 309 7.91 19.88 2.08
N THR A 310 7.94 19.61 0.77
CA THR A 310 7.32 20.48 -0.24
C THR A 310 5.81 20.57 -0.05
N GLU A 311 5.17 19.45 0.25
CA GLU A 311 3.72 19.41 0.48
C GLU A 311 3.34 20.18 1.75
N GLN A 312 4.08 20.01 2.84
CA GLN A 312 3.88 20.75 4.10
C GLN A 312 4.04 22.27 3.89
N GLU A 313 5.08 22.71 3.18
CA GLU A 313 5.29 24.12 2.85
C GLU A 313 4.13 24.70 2.02
N MET A 314 3.67 23.97 0.99
CA MET A 314 2.55 24.41 0.16
C MET A 314 1.25 24.50 0.98
N GLN A 315 1.00 23.55 1.88
CA GLN A 315 -0.18 23.53 2.73
C GLN A 315 -0.16 24.65 3.76
N ALA A 316 0.99 24.92 4.38
CA ALA A 316 1.17 26.05 5.31
C ALA A 316 0.90 27.39 4.62
N ALA A 317 1.49 27.61 3.46
CA ALA A 317 1.25 28.83 2.68
C ALA A 317 -0.23 28.97 2.23
N ALA A 318 -0.90 27.88 1.93
CA ALA A 318 -2.32 27.86 1.58
C ALA A 318 -3.22 28.19 2.79
N ALA A 319 -2.83 27.70 3.98
CA ALA A 319 -3.54 27.98 5.23
C ALA A 319 -3.46 29.48 5.60
N GLU A 320 -2.26 30.08 5.49
CA GLU A 320 -2.06 31.53 5.73
C GLU A 320 -2.93 32.38 4.77
N ARG A 321 -2.99 31.98 3.49
CA ARG A 321 -3.81 32.66 2.47
C ARG A 321 -5.30 32.34 2.57
N LYS A 322 -5.74 31.49 3.51
CA LYS A 322 -7.12 31.04 3.70
C LYS A 322 -7.78 30.52 2.41
N THR A 323 -7.03 29.78 1.61
CA THR A 323 -7.54 29.24 0.35
C THR A 323 -8.61 28.17 0.56
N LYS A 324 -9.59 28.09 -0.35
CA LYS A 324 -10.68 27.07 -0.30
C LYS A 324 -10.18 25.67 -0.67
N THR A 325 -8.98 25.56 -1.23
CA THR A 325 -8.38 24.30 -1.68
C THR A 325 -7.06 24.06 -0.95
N VAL A 326 -6.75 22.80 -0.70
CA VAL A 326 -5.47 22.37 -0.16
C VAL A 326 -4.59 21.89 -1.30
N PRO A 327 -3.40 22.47 -1.51
CA PRO A 327 -2.46 21.95 -2.49
C PRO A 327 -1.84 20.64 -1.98
N GLN A 328 -1.66 19.71 -2.89
CA GLN A 328 -0.96 18.44 -2.69
C GLN A 328 0.02 18.25 -3.84
N VAL A 329 1.07 17.48 -3.62
CA VAL A 329 1.98 17.10 -4.70
C VAL A 329 1.20 16.30 -5.75
N ASN A 330 1.46 16.61 -7.02
CA ASN A 330 0.86 15.89 -8.14
C ASN A 330 1.64 14.60 -8.40
N HIS A 331 1.15 13.47 -7.90
CA HIS A 331 1.80 12.18 -8.00
C HIS A 331 2.14 11.75 -9.44
N ALA A 332 1.37 12.17 -10.45
CA ALA A 332 1.70 11.86 -11.84
C ALA A 332 2.93 12.62 -12.33
N VAL A 333 3.11 13.87 -11.86
CA VAL A 333 4.29 14.68 -12.18
C VAL A 333 5.51 14.22 -11.40
N SER A 334 5.35 14.03 -10.07
CA SER A 334 6.45 13.63 -9.19
C SER A 334 7.02 12.26 -9.56
N TYR A 335 6.15 11.29 -9.86
CA TYR A 335 6.58 9.95 -10.25
C TYR A 335 7.42 9.96 -11.54
N VAL A 336 6.95 10.67 -12.58
CA VAL A 336 7.69 10.74 -13.86
C VAL A 336 9.04 11.42 -13.68
N ALA A 337 9.08 12.51 -12.91
CA ALA A 337 10.30 13.22 -12.59
C ALA A 337 11.26 12.32 -11.79
N LEU A 338 10.76 11.67 -10.73
CA LEU A 338 11.56 10.81 -9.87
C LEU A 338 12.20 9.64 -10.64
N VAL A 339 11.43 8.94 -11.49
CA VAL A 339 11.95 7.84 -12.32
C VAL A 339 13.08 8.33 -13.23
N SER A 340 12.97 9.53 -13.79
CA SER A 340 14.02 10.10 -14.64
C SER A 340 15.25 10.48 -13.83
N GLU A 341 15.09 11.19 -12.74
CA GLU A 341 16.19 11.74 -11.94
C GLU A 341 16.94 10.67 -11.13
N VAL A 342 16.23 9.72 -10.51
CA VAL A 342 16.88 8.61 -9.79
C VAL A 342 17.76 7.78 -10.73
N ALA A 343 17.27 7.52 -11.95
CA ALA A 343 18.05 6.79 -12.92
C ALA A 343 19.33 7.54 -13.35
N ILE A 344 19.25 8.87 -13.51
CA ILE A 344 20.43 9.72 -13.83
C ILE A 344 21.40 9.76 -12.66
N LEU A 345 20.92 9.96 -11.43
CA LEU A 345 21.75 9.97 -10.22
C LEU A 345 22.51 8.66 -10.03
N LEU A 346 21.89 7.52 -10.31
CA LEU A 346 22.53 6.20 -10.21
C LEU A 346 23.54 5.94 -11.33
N ALA A 347 23.34 6.54 -12.50
CA ALA A 347 24.16 6.26 -13.68
C ALA A 347 25.30 7.26 -13.91
N ASP A 348 25.20 8.49 -13.44
CA ASP A 348 26.24 9.52 -13.59
C ASP A 348 26.69 10.08 -12.24
N PRO A 349 27.87 9.63 -11.74
CA PRO A 349 28.41 10.10 -10.45
C PRO A 349 28.71 11.60 -10.40
N ARG A 350 28.70 12.31 -11.54
CA ARG A 350 28.93 13.77 -11.61
C ARG A 350 27.65 14.56 -11.32
N THR A 351 26.50 13.91 -11.32
CA THR A 351 25.22 14.56 -11.07
C THR A 351 25.14 14.98 -9.60
N SER A 352 24.83 16.25 -9.36
CA SER A 352 24.73 16.81 -8.02
C SER A 352 23.38 16.44 -7.40
N ILE A 353 23.39 15.62 -6.34
CA ILE A 353 22.19 15.27 -5.57
C ILE A 353 21.48 16.53 -5.09
N LYS A 354 22.21 17.53 -4.60
CA LYS A 354 21.63 18.78 -4.08
C LYS A 354 20.89 19.57 -5.16
N GLU A 355 21.43 19.64 -6.35
CA GLU A 355 20.79 20.32 -7.47
C GLU A 355 19.54 19.57 -7.94
N THR A 356 19.65 18.25 -8.10
CA THR A 356 18.50 17.40 -8.47
C THR A 356 17.36 17.53 -7.47
N LEU A 357 17.64 17.48 -6.16
CA LEU A 357 16.60 17.66 -5.14
C LEU A 357 15.96 19.05 -5.20
N ARG A 358 16.73 20.11 -5.51
CA ARG A 358 16.20 21.46 -5.68
C ARG A 358 15.27 21.55 -6.91
N GLU A 359 15.66 20.94 -8.01
CA GLU A 359 14.84 20.89 -9.22
C GLU A 359 13.55 20.10 -9.01
N LEU A 360 13.60 18.95 -8.34
CA LEU A 360 12.42 18.17 -7.97
C LEU A 360 11.49 19.00 -7.07
N LYS A 361 12.01 19.64 -6.03
CA LYS A 361 11.22 20.51 -5.13
C LYS A 361 10.52 21.63 -5.92
N HIS A 362 11.23 22.30 -6.81
CA HIS A 362 10.68 23.35 -7.66
C HIS A 362 9.56 22.82 -8.57
N LEU A 363 9.77 21.64 -9.17
CA LEU A 363 8.77 20.98 -10.02
C LEU A 363 7.50 20.64 -9.23
N PHE A 364 7.61 20.14 -8.02
CA PHE A 364 6.47 19.81 -7.16
C PHE A 364 5.70 21.07 -6.76
N GLN A 365 6.38 22.16 -6.40
CA GLN A 365 5.77 23.43 -6.03
C GLN A 365 5.01 24.11 -7.20
N THR A 366 5.52 23.94 -8.42
CA THR A 366 4.95 24.59 -9.60
C THR A 366 3.80 23.81 -10.26
N ASN A 367 3.63 22.53 -9.90
CA ASN A 367 2.62 21.64 -10.49
C ASN A 367 1.71 20.97 -9.45
N PRO A 368 1.14 21.68 -8.48
CA PRO A 368 0.33 21.03 -7.42
C PRO A 368 -1.03 20.57 -7.96
N THR A 369 -1.54 19.49 -7.40
CA THR A 369 -2.96 19.14 -7.44
C THR A 369 -3.70 19.90 -6.35
N ARG A 370 -4.86 20.47 -6.64
CA ARG A 370 -5.67 21.24 -5.69
C ARG A 370 -6.91 20.46 -5.28
N VAL A 371 -6.98 20.09 -4.02
CA VAL A 371 -8.10 19.32 -3.45
C VAL A 371 -9.02 20.26 -2.66
N ARG A 372 -10.34 20.19 -2.91
CA ARG A 372 -11.33 20.92 -2.10
C ARG A 372 -11.54 20.23 -0.77
N LYS A 373 -11.45 20.97 0.35
CA LYS A 373 -11.77 20.45 1.68
C LYS A 373 -13.22 19.93 1.70
N GLY A 374 -13.41 18.73 2.24
CA GLY A 374 -14.75 18.16 2.42
C GLY A 374 -15.45 17.66 1.15
N ARG A 375 -14.77 17.59 0.00
CA ARG A 375 -15.35 17.00 -1.22
C ARG A 375 -15.53 15.49 -0.99
N ARG A 376 -16.78 15.06 -0.86
CA ARG A 376 -17.18 13.64 -0.90
C ARG A 376 -17.68 13.37 -2.31
N GLU A 377 -17.03 12.48 -3.03
CA GLU A 377 -17.55 11.96 -4.30
C GLU A 377 -18.35 10.69 -4.04
N GLU A 378 -19.60 10.69 -4.49
CA GLU A 378 -20.39 9.46 -4.51
C GLU A 378 -19.68 8.41 -5.38
N ARG A 379 -19.40 7.24 -4.81
CA ARG A 379 -18.78 6.12 -5.55
C ARG A 379 -19.77 5.68 -6.64
N LYS A 380 -19.55 6.13 -7.87
CA LYS A 380 -20.27 5.56 -9.02
C LYS A 380 -19.82 4.11 -9.13
N LYS A 381 -20.72 3.17 -8.77
CA LYS A 381 -20.49 1.75 -9.05
C LYS A 381 -20.25 1.61 -10.56
N LEU A 382 -19.01 1.36 -10.96
CA LEU A 382 -18.68 1.09 -12.36
C LEU A 382 -19.45 -0.17 -12.77
N THR A 383 -20.29 -0.04 -13.80
CA THR A 383 -20.96 -1.19 -14.38
C THR A 383 -19.92 -2.19 -14.90
N HIS A 384 -20.24 -3.49 -14.84
CA HIS A 384 -19.34 -4.60 -15.23
C HIS A 384 -18.66 -4.39 -16.59
N ALA A 385 -19.35 -3.75 -17.54
CA ALA A 385 -18.83 -3.45 -18.88
C ALA A 385 -17.68 -2.41 -18.87
N ARG A 386 -17.61 -1.49 -17.89
CA ARG A 386 -16.48 -0.54 -17.76
C ARG A 386 -15.28 -1.18 -17.07
N LYS A 387 -15.47 -2.13 -16.15
CA LYS A 387 -14.37 -2.90 -15.55
C LYS A 387 -13.57 -3.67 -16.61
N LEU A 388 -14.23 -4.26 -17.59
CA LEU A 388 -13.59 -4.98 -18.70
C LEU A 388 -12.78 -4.09 -19.66
N ARG A 389 -13.06 -2.77 -19.75
CA ARG A 389 -12.28 -1.85 -20.59
C ARG A 389 -10.91 -1.50 -20.01
N TYR A 390 -10.71 -1.56 -18.71
CA TYR A 390 -9.41 -1.33 -18.06
C TYR A 390 -8.40 -2.45 -18.32
N HIS A 391 -8.85 -3.69 -18.58
CA HIS A 391 -7.98 -4.83 -18.88
C HIS A 391 -7.28 -4.78 -20.26
N ARG A 392 -7.53 -3.78 -21.10
CA ARG A 392 -6.92 -3.67 -22.42
C ARG A 392 -5.56 -2.97 -22.48
N TYR A 393 -5.02 -2.55 -21.33
CA TYR A 393 -3.76 -1.79 -21.29
C TYR A 393 -2.56 -2.55 -20.73
N THR A 394 -2.62 -3.88 -20.63
CA THR A 394 -1.39 -4.63 -20.46
C THR A 394 -0.50 -4.33 -21.67
N LYS A 395 0.75 -3.93 -21.43
CA LYS A 395 1.74 -3.83 -22.50
C LYS A 395 1.70 -5.13 -23.28
N ARG A 396 1.26 -5.11 -24.53
CA ARG A 396 1.69 -6.15 -25.45
C ARG A 396 3.20 -6.02 -25.51
N VAL A 397 3.89 -6.92 -24.81
CA VAL A 397 5.31 -7.13 -25.05
C VAL A 397 5.35 -7.58 -26.50
N LEU A 398 5.80 -6.69 -27.36
CA LEU A 398 6.20 -7.08 -28.69
C LEU A 398 7.44 -7.94 -28.49
N ALA A 399 7.31 -9.23 -28.80
CA ALA A 399 8.40 -10.16 -28.90
C ALA A 399 9.48 -9.63 -29.85
#